data_4fd06493ad06f958083d8de6f639e7b7
#
_entry.id   4fd06493ad06f958083d8de6f639e7b7
#
_cell.length_a   1.000
_cell.length_b   1.000
_cell.length_c   1.000
_cell.angle_alpha   90.00
_cell.angle_beta   90.00
_cell.angle_gamma   90.00
#
_symmetry.space_group_name_H-M   'P 1'
#
loop_
_entity.id
_entity.type
_entity.pdbx_description
1 polymer ?
#
loop_
_entity_poly.entity_id
_entity_poly.type
_entity_poly.pdbx_seq_one_letter_code
_entity_poly.pdbx_strand_id
1 'polypeptide(L)'
;TQPSKVSGSPSKTPEVMELGLTGGGISTQLEWAGEQLGQEIGIGNVYEEGTFVDVVGITKGFGFQGVIRRFGGKLLSHKNSKRRRQHGNLGDKGTGYVRKTLRQAGQKGYHQRTEFNKSILRISNPEENEITPAGGFLNYGEVSNPYMLIKGSLPGPAKRLVRLRDAVRAENKDNYPIDITYVSTASKQGA
;
A
#
# COMPACT_ATOMS: atom_id res chain seq x y z
N THR A 1 -7.85 1.94 -14.78
CA THR A 1 -6.58 2.66 -14.64
C THR A 1 -5.84 2.75 -15.97
N GLN A 2 -4.99 3.75 -16.13
CA GLN A 2 -4.16 3.93 -17.33
C GLN A 2 -2.68 4.01 -16.95
N PRO A 3 -2.04 2.89 -16.62
CA PRO A 3 -0.66 2.88 -16.14
C PRO A 3 0.35 3.34 -17.19
N SER A 4 0.00 3.33 -18.47
CA SER A 4 0.85 3.86 -19.55
C SER A 4 1.07 5.38 -19.45
N LYS A 5 0.14 6.11 -18.82
CA LYS A 5 0.27 7.56 -18.57
C LYS A 5 1.14 7.87 -17.36
N VAL A 6 1.43 6.87 -16.49
CA VAL A 6 2.23 7.07 -15.29
C VAL A 6 3.70 6.93 -15.61
N SER A 7 4.49 7.97 -15.30
CA SER A 7 5.94 7.96 -15.47
C SER A 7 6.58 6.76 -14.74
N GLY A 8 7.48 6.09 -15.43
CA GLY A 8 8.23 4.96 -14.87
C GLY A 8 7.42 3.71 -14.53
N SER A 9 6.14 3.61 -14.91
CA SER A 9 5.37 2.38 -14.73
C SER A 9 5.88 1.26 -15.63
N PRO A 10 6.18 0.06 -15.10
CA PRO A 10 6.61 -1.09 -15.90
C PRO A 10 5.44 -1.72 -16.67
N SER A 11 4.22 -1.56 -16.18
CA SER A 11 3.01 -2.09 -16.80
C SER A 11 2.36 -1.03 -17.68
N LYS A 12 2.00 -1.40 -18.90
CA LYS A 12 1.24 -0.53 -19.82
C LYS A 12 -0.22 -0.98 -19.94
N THR A 13 -0.54 -2.18 -19.49
CA THR A 13 -1.89 -2.76 -19.57
C THR A 13 -2.78 -2.13 -18.51
N PRO A 14 -3.96 -1.61 -18.88
CA PRO A 14 -4.93 -1.09 -17.92
C PRO A 14 -5.36 -2.16 -16.92
N GLU A 15 -5.54 -1.77 -15.67
CA GLU A 15 -6.18 -2.61 -14.67
C GLU A 15 -7.65 -2.20 -14.53
N VAL A 16 -8.54 -3.18 -14.61
CA VAL A 16 -9.99 -3.02 -14.47
C VAL A 16 -10.41 -3.70 -13.18
N MET A 17 -11.23 -3.03 -12.39
CA MET A 17 -11.75 -3.56 -11.14
C MET A 17 -13.11 -2.96 -10.81
N GLU A 18 -13.86 -3.66 -9.99
CA GLU A 18 -15.12 -3.18 -9.45
C GLU A 18 -14.86 -2.27 -8.24
N LEU A 19 -15.58 -1.16 -8.17
CA LEU A 19 -15.63 -0.25 -7.04
C LEU A 19 -17.06 -0.13 -6.57
N GLY A 20 -17.28 -0.33 -5.27
CA GLY A 20 -18.60 -0.07 -4.66
C GLY A 20 -18.83 1.43 -4.53
N LEU A 21 -19.99 1.88 -4.96
CA LEU A 21 -20.47 3.24 -4.70
C LEU A 21 -21.24 3.24 -3.38
N THR A 22 -21.00 4.23 -2.55
CA THR A 22 -21.66 4.41 -1.26
C THR A 22 -22.24 5.82 -1.15
N GLY A 23 -23.27 5.97 -0.33
CA GLY A 23 -23.98 7.25 -0.16
C GLY A 23 -25.22 7.36 -1.04
N GLY A 24 -26.24 8.07 -0.55
CA GLY A 24 -27.51 8.25 -1.25
C GLY A 24 -28.32 6.97 -1.48
N GLY A 25 -29.37 7.09 -2.27
CA GLY A 25 -30.18 5.96 -2.71
C GLY A 25 -29.62 5.29 -3.97
N ILE A 26 -30.12 4.11 -4.31
CA ILE A 26 -29.69 3.34 -5.49
C ILE A 26 -29.87 4.16 -6.78
N SER A 27 -30.98 4.93 -6.89
CA SER A 27 -31.24 5.78 -8.06
C SER A 27 -30.16 6.85 -8.23
N THR A 28 -29.81 7.55 -7.14
CA THR A 28 -28.74 8.58 -7.16
C THR A 28 -27.38 8.00 -7.51
N GLN A 29 -27.07 6.81 -7.00
CA GLN A 29 -25.82 6.12 -7.35
C GLN A 29 -25.77 5.74 -8.84
N LEU A 30 -26.90 5.30 -9.40
CA LEU A 30 -27.01 4.93 -10.81
C LEU A 30 -26.89 6.16 -11.72
N GLU A 31 -27.54 7.26 -11.37
CA GLU A 31 -27.46 8.54 -12.09
C GLU A 31 -26.01 9.04 -12.12
N TRP A 32 -25.38 9.11 -10.95
CA TRP A 32 -23.98 9.53 -10.85
C TRP A 32 -23.05 8.61 -11.65
N ALA A 33 -23.24 7.29 -11.56
CA ALA A 33 -22.44 6.34 -12.34
C ALA A 33 -22.61 6.52 -13.85
N GLY A 34 -23.84 6.85 -14.30
CA GLY A 34 -24.13 7.14 -15.69
C GLY A 34 -23.44 8.42 -16.19
N GLU A 35 -23.38 9.44 -15.36
CA GLU A 35 -22.68 10.70 -15.67
C GLU A 35 -21.15 10.52 -15.77
N GLN A 36 -20.60 9.65 -14.89
CA GLN A 36 -19.15 9.39 -14.86
C GLN A 36 -18.70 8.38 -15.93
N LEU A 37 -19.62 7.72 -16.62
CA LEU A 37 -19.27 6.70 -17.61
C LEU A 37 -18.50 7.33 -18.77
N GLY A 38 -17.27 6.83 -18.97
CA GLY A 38 -16.34 7.33 -20.00
C GLY A 38 -15.57 8.60 -19.61
N GLN A 39 -15.80 9.14 -18.40
CA GLN A 39 -15.07 10.29 -17.88
C GLN A 39 -13.84 9.86 -17.07
N GLU A 40 -12.85 10.75 -16.97
CA GLU A 40 -11.70 10.59 -16.10
C GLU A 40 -12.00 11.21 -14.74
N ILE A 41 -11.91 10.42 -13.67
CA ILE A 41 -12.16 10.87 -12.30
C ILE A 41 -10.82 11.24 -11.67
N GLY A 42 -10.63 12.52 -11.37
CA GLY A 42 -9.45 13.02 -10.67
C GLY A 42 -9.48 12.70 -9.18
N ILE A 43 -8.32 12.69 -8.56
CA ILE A 43 -8.17 12.42 -7.11
C ILE A 43 -8.95 13.45 -6.28
N GLY A 44 -8.86 14.73 -6.63
CA GLY A 44 -9.54 15.83 -5.94
C GLY A 44 -11.06 15.81 -6.04
N ASN A 45 -11.63 15.00 -6.95
CA ASN A 45 -13.09 14.84 -7.04
C ASN A 45 -13.63 13.87 -5.98
N VAL A 46 -12.75 13.09 -5.36
CA VAL A 46 -13.14 12.01 -4.42
C VAL A 46 -12.63 12.27 -3.01
N TYR A 47 -11.43 12.82 -2.88
CA TYR A 47 -10.76 13.01 -1.59
C TYR A 47 -10.36 14.46 -1.36
N GLU A 48 -10.39 14.86 -0.10
CA GLU A 48 -9.94 16.17 0.38
C GLU A 48 -8.69 16.02 1.26
N GLU A 49 -7.89 17.08 1.33
CA GLU A 49 -6.74 17.15 2.23
C GLU A 49 -7.18 17.09 3.69
N GLY A 50 -6.39 16.46 4.54
CA GLY A 50 -6.70 16.26 5.95
C GLY A 50 -7.61 15.08 6.25
N THR A 51 -8.22 14.46 5.25
CA THR A 51 -9.07 13.27 5.46
C THR A 51 -8.25 12.02 5.74
N PHE A 52 -8.90 11.03 6.35
CA PHE A 52 -8.31 9.72 6.61
C PHE A 52 -8.80 8.69 5.61
N VAL A 53 -7.86 7.92 5.09
CA VAL A 53 -8.11 6.83 4.15
C VAL A 53 -7.51 5.51 4.62
N ASP A 54 -8.12 4.41 4.23
CA ASP A 54 -7.55 3.08 4.34
C ASP A 54 -6.91 2.70 3.01
N VAL A 55 -5.70 2.20 3.06
CA VAL A 55 -4.92 1.83 1.89
C VAL A 55 -4.82 0.32 1.77
N VAL A 56 -5.30 -0.22 0.65
CA VAL A 56 -5.25 -1.64 0.34
C VAL A 56 -4.22 -1.87 -0.77
N GLY A 57 -3.27 -2.75 -0.52
CA GLY A 57 -2.23 -3.06 -1.49
C GLY A 57 -1.64 -4.47 -1.31
N ILE A 58 -0.87 -4.88 -2.30
CA ILE A 58 -0.15 -6.16 -2.29
C ILE A 58 1.29 -5.90 -1.84
N THR A 59 1.70 -6.55 -0.76
CA THR A 59 3.04 -6.38 -0.19
C THR A 59 4.14 -6.90 -1.13
N LYS A 60 5.37 -6.49 -0.85
CA LYS A 60 6.55 -7.02 -1.57
C LYS A 60 6.62 -8.54 -1.41
N GLY A 61 6.82 -9.25 -2.51
CA GLY A 61 6.99 -10.70 -2.50
C GLY A 61 8.42 -11.10 -2.18
N PHE A 62 8.58 -12.17 -1.40
CA PHE A 62 9.88 -12.77 -1.06
C PHE A 62 9.93 -14.26 -1.38
N GLY A 63 8.88 -14.81 -1.99
CA GLY A 63 8.77 -16.22 -2.31
C GLY A 63 8.67 -17.11 -1.07
N PHE A 64 9.00 -18.38 -1.22
CA PHE A 64 9.01 -19.36 -0.14
C PHE A 64 10.19 -19.09 0.81
N GLN A 65 9.90 -18.87 2.08
CA GLN A 65 10.89 -18.54 3.10
C GLN A 65 10.81 -19.46 4.29
N GLY A 66 11.97 -19.73 4.90
CA GLY A 66 12.06 -20.46 6.16
C GLY A 66 11.51 -19.64 7.33
N VAL A 67 11.26 -20.32 8.44
CA VAL A 67 10.63 -19.78 9.64
C VAL A 67 11.32 -18.53 10.18
N ILE A 68 12.64 -18.51 10.16
CA ILE A 68 13.43 -17.42 10.71
C ILE A 68 13.17 -16.13 9.96
N ARG A 69 13.23 -16.15 8.63
CA ARG A 69 12.96 -14.96 7.81
C ARG A 69 11.47 -14.63 7.75
N ARG A 70 10.62 -15.67 7.76
CA ARG A 70 9.16 -15.48 7.63
C ARG A 70 8.52 -14.88 8.87
N PHE A 71 8.98 -15.27 10.07
CA PHE A 71 8.38 -14.88 11.35
C PHE A 71 9.35 -14.24 12.33
N GLY A 72 10.60 -13.98 11.95
CA GLY A 72 11.61 -13.44 12.86
C GLY A 72 12.00 -14.40 13.98
N GLY A 73 11.94 -15.71 13.72
CA GLY A 73 12.30 -16.72 14.70
C GLY A 73 13.79 -16.67 15.08
N LYS A 74 14.10 -16.95 16.35
CA LYS A 74 15.48 -17.03 16.83
C LYS A 74 16.17 -18.27 16.26
N LEU A 75 17.42 -18.12 15.82
CA LEU A 75 18.28 -19.24 15.48
C LEU A 75 18.54 -20.10 16.71
N LEU A 76 18.47 -21.40 16.55
CA LEU A 76 18.88 -22.33 17.59
C LEU A 76 20.38 -22.17 17.89
N SER A 77 20.80 -22.59 19.08
CA SER A 77 22.21 -22.50 19.51
C SER A 77 23.15 -23.12 18.47
N HIS A 78 24.37 -22.57 18.37
CA HIS A 78 25.42 -23.11 17.52
C HIS A 78 25.81 -24.57 17.85
N LYS A 79 25.52 -25.02 19.06
CA LYS A 79 25.72 -26.43 19.49
C LYS A 79 24.74 -27.42 18.85
N ASN A 80 23.66 -26.92 18.18
CA ASN A 80 22.78 -27.78 17.40
C ASN A 80 23.40 -28.09 16.04
N SER A 81 23.94 -29.27 15.88
CA SER A 81 24.85 -29.64 14.79
C SER A 81 24.20 -29.65 13.39
N LYS A 82 22.89 -29.87 13.22
CA LYS A 82 22.28 -30.07 11.90
C LYS A 82 21.03 -29.23 11.61
N ARG A 83 20.45 -28.51 12.57
CA ARG A 83 19.11 -27.92 12.43
C ARG A 83 18.96 -26.56 13.10
N ARG A 84 19.86 -25.63 12.79
CA ARG A 84 19.82 -24.30 13.41
C ARG A 84 18.67 -23.41 12.96
N ARG A 85 18.20 -23.60 11.72
CA ARG A 85 17.19 -22.73 11.08
C ARG A 85 15.77 -23.31 11.11
N GLN A 86 15.53 -24.30 11.96
CA GLN A 86 14.24 -24.97 12.11
C GLN A 86 13.62 -24.69 13.49
N HIS A 87 12.35 -25.05 13.64
CA HIS A 87 11.72 -25.11 14.96
C HIS A 87 12.34 -26.17 15.84
N GLY A 88 12.50 -25.89 17.13
CA GLY A 88 12.93 -26.88 18.10
C GLY A 88 11.86 -27.94 18.39
N ASN A 89 10.60 -27.54 18.43
CA ASN A 89 9.45 -28.41 18.70
C ASN A 89 8.25 -27.99 17.85
N LEU A 90 7.48 -28.96 17.37
CA LEU A 90 6.28 -28.78 16.56
C LEU A 90 4.97 -28.97 17.34
N GLY A 91 5.05 -29.11 18.63
CA GLY A 91 3.90 -29.32 19.52
C GLY A 91 3.84 -30.71 20.12
N ASP A 92 2.77 -31.00 20.87
CA ASP A 92 2.55 -32.26 21.54
C ASP A 92 2.16 -33.36 20.54
N LYS A 93 2.69 -34.57 20.76
CA LYS A 93 2.34 -35.77 19.98
C LYS A 93 0.90 -36.24 20.23
N GLY A 94 0.32 -35.89 21.38
CA GLY A 94 -1.04 -36.29 21.76
C GLY A 94 -2.13 -35.81 20.80
N THR A 95 -1.88 -34.76 20.02
CA THR A 95 -2.83 -34.24 19.02
C THR A 95 -2.82 -35.01 17.70
N GLY A 96 -1.83 -35.84 17.45
CA GLY A 96 -1.68 -36.60 16.19
C GLY A 96 -1.43 -35.79 14.92
N TYR A 97 -1.48 -34.47 14.97
CA TYR A 97 -1.25 -33.57 13.84
C TYR A 97 -0.55 -32.27 14.27
N VAL A 98 0.11 -31.62 13.32
CA VAL A 98 0.70 -30.30 13.53
C VAL A 98 -0.35 -29.23 13.31
N ARG A 99 -0.57 -28.39 14.32
CA ARG A 99 -1.57 -27.32 14.23
C ARG A 99 -1.24 -26.34 13.11
N LYS A 100 -2.24 -25.95 12.32
CA LYS A 100 -2.10 -24.98 11.22
C LYS A 100 -1.60 -23.59 11.65
N THR A 101 -1.80 -23.24 12.92
CA THR A 101 -1.34 -21.97 13.51
C THR A 101 0.15 -21.96 13.86
N LEU A 102 0.82 -23.13 13.79
CA LEU A 102 2.24 -23.21 14.05
C LEU A 102 3.03 -22.51 12.94
N ARG A 103 4.02 -21.73 13.33
CA ARG A 103 4.88 -20.97 12.40
C ARG A 103 5.77 -21.94 11.62
N GLN A 104 5.50 -22.09 10.34
CA GLN A 104 6.29 -22.95 9.44
C GLN A 104 6.79 -22.16 8.23
N ALA A 105 7.67 -22.78 7.43
CA ALA A 105 8.11 -22.26 6.16
C ALA A 105 6.91 -22.12 5.20
N GLY A 106 6.98 -21.14 4.31
CA GLY A 106 5.95 -20.89 3.33
C GLY A 106 6.15 -19.55 2.62
N GLN A 107 5.14 -19.14 1.86
CA GLN A 107 5.15 -17.89 1.15
C GLN A 107 5.28 -16.72 2.14
N LYS A 108 6.23 -15.82 1.86
CA LYS A 108 6.38 -14.54 2.55
C LYS A 108 6.16 -13.40 1.59
N GLY A 109 5.26 -12.49 1.96
CA GLY A 109 4.90 -11.37 1.12
C GLY A 109 4.04 -11.77 -0.08
N TYR A 110 3.78 -10.80 -0.97
CA TYR A 110 2.79 -10.91 -2.04
C TYR A 110 1.40 -11.23 -1.50
N HIS A 111 1.10 -10.66 -0.34
CA HIS A 111 -0.19 -10.79 0.33
C HIS A 111 -0.92 -9.44 0.30
N GLN A 112 -2.23 -9.49 0.14
CA GLN A 112 -3.07 -8.32 0.32
C GLN A 112 -3.03 -7.88 1.78
N ARG A 113 -2.84 -6.58 2.00
CA ARG A 113 -2.87 -5.95 3.32
C ARG A 113 -3.65 -4.65 3.23
N THR A 114 -4.35 -4.34 4.29
CA THR A 114 -5.03 -3.06 4.48
C THR A 114 -4.34 -2.33 5.61
N GLU A 115 -3.84 -1.15 5.32
CA GLU A 115 -3.33 -0.22 6.33
C GLU A 115 -4.40 0.83 6.58
N PHE A 116 -4.77 0.96 7.85
CA PHE A 116 -5.89 1.80 8.27
C PHE A 116 -5.44 3.20 8.67
N ASN A 117 -6.37 4.16 8.60
CA ASN A 117 -6.25 5.51 9.15
C ASN A 117 -5.00 6.26 8.66
N LYS A 118 -4.76 6.25 7.35
CA LYS A 118 -3.70 7.07 6.74
C LYS A 118 -4.24 8.46 6.44
N SER A 119 -3.58 9.48 6.95
CA SER A 119 -3.95 10.88 6.68
C SER A 119 -3.44 11.33 5.32
N ILE A 120 -4.29 11.99 4.56
CA ILE A 120 -3.92 12.69 3.33
C ILE A 120 -3.34 14.05 3.72
N LEU A 121 -2.11 14.31 3.32
CA LEU A 121 -1.41 15.55 3.65
C LEU A 121 -1.60 16.62 2.58
N ARG A 122 -1.56 16.23 1.31
CA ARG A 122 -1.71 17.14 0.17
C ARG A 122 -2.18 16.38 -1.06
N ILE A 123 -3.00 17.02 -1.87
CA ILE A 123 -3.37 16.60 -3.22
C ILE A 123 -2.96 17.72 -4.15
N SER A 124 -2.08 17.46 -5.11
CA SER A 124 -1.58 18.51 -6.00
C SER A 124 -1.08 17.95 -7.33
N ASN A 125 -0.81 18.88 -8.24
CA ASN A 125 -0.15 18.63 -9.50
C ASN A 125 1.34 19.00 -9.39
N PRO A 126 2.24 18.30 -10.11
CA PRO A 126 3.66 18.62 -10.12
C PRO A 126 3.98 20.03 -10.66
N GLU A 127 3.11 20.58 -11.51
CA GLU A 127 3.24 21.92 -12.08
C GLU A 127 3.05 23.02 -11.04
N GLU A 128 2.16 22.79 -10.05
CA GLU A 128 1.87 23.74 -8.97
C GLU A 128 2.85 23.57 -7.80
N ASN A 129 3.12 22.32 -7.44
CA ASN A 129 3.97 21.96 -6.32
C ASN A 129 4.96 20.88 -6.73
N GLU A 130 6.19 21.27 -7.02
CA GLU A 130 7.25 20.33 -7.32
C GLU A 130 7.57 19.45 -6.09
N ILE A 131 7.51 18.14 -6.27
CA ILE A 131 7.78 17.17 -5.20
C ILE A 131 8.99 16.30 -5.54
N THR A 132 9.39 16.24 -6.81
CA THR A 132 10.45 15.34 -7.25
C THR A 132 11.79 15.78 -6.70
N PRO A 133 12.49 14.93 -5.90
CA PRO A 133 13.83 15.25 -5.44
C PRO A 133 14.83 15.25 -6.59
N ALA A 134 15.93 15.95 -6.42
CA ALA A 134 17.03 15.99 -7.40
C ALA A 134 17.52 14.55 -7.71
N GLY A 135 17.43 14.18 -8.99
CA GLY A 135 17.71 12.81 -9.44
C GLY A 135 16.54 11.83 -9.37
N GLY A 136 15.34 12.30 -9.03
CA GLY A 136 14.12 11.49 -8.97
C GLY A 136 13.96 10.66 -7.68
N PHE A 137 12.79 10.09 -7.50
CA PHE A 137 12.53 9.16 -6.40
C PHE A 137 13.21 7.81 -6.64
N LEU A 138 13.76 7.23 -5.58
CA LEU A 138 14.39 5.90 -5.63
C LEU A 138 13.39 4.84 -6.11
N ASN A 139 13.80 4.06 -7.11
CA ASN A 139 13.00 2.99 -7.73
C ASN A 139 11.68 3.45 -8.39
N TYR A 140 11.47 4.75 -8.54
CA TYR A 140 10.29 5.29 -9.22
C TYR A 140 10.68 6.19 -10.40
N GLY A 141 11.47 7.21 -10.17
CA GLY A 141 11.80 8.26 -11.13
C GLY A 141 11.10 9.57 -10.81
N GLU A 142 10.75 10.33 -11.84
CA GLU A 142 10.09 11.62 -11.71
C GLU A 142 8.57 11.47 -11.65
N VAL A 143 7.92 12.38 -10.93
CA VAL A 143 6.45 12.46 -10.84
C VAL A 143 5.97 13.48 -11.84
N SER A 144 5.22 13.04 -12.85
CA SER A 144 4.65 13.89 -13.91
C SER A 144 3.13 13.99 -13.89
N ASN A 145 2.48 13.24 -13.03
CA ASN A 145 1.02 13.17 -12.91
C ASN A 145 0.54 13.76 -11.58
N PRO A 146 -0.75 14.11 -11.48
CA PRO A 146 -1.35 14.46 -10.21
C PRO A 146 -1.02 13.44 -9.13
N TYR A 147 -0.67 13.90 -7.94
CA TYR A 147 -0.22 13.06 -6.85
C TYR A 147 -0.93 13.38 -5.54
N MET A 148 -0.90 12.41 -4.65
CA MET A 148 -1.38 12.52 -3.28
C MET A 148 -0.26 12.18 -2.31
N LEU A 149 -0.04 13.05 -1.32
CA LEU A 149 0.85 12.78 -0.20
C LEU A 149 0.08 12.12 0.93
N ILE A 150 0.51 10.94 1.31
CA ILE A 150 -0.09 10.19 2.43
C ILE A 150 0.95 10.01 3.54
N LYS A 151 0.54 10.26 4.76
CA LYS A 151 1.42 10.13 5.93
C LYS A 151 1.79 8.68 6.21
N GLY A 152 3.08 8.41 6.25
CA GLY A 152 3.62 7.10 6.62
C GLY A 152 3.91 6.17 5.43
N SER A 153 4.05 4.89 5.71
CA SER A 153 4.33 3.87 4.69
C SER A 153 3.05 3.31 4.08
N LEU A 154 3.18 2.78 2.87
CA LEU A 154 2.12 2.07 2.15
C LEU A 154 2.58 0.64 1.83
N PRO A 155 1.64 -0.33 1.68
CA PRO A 155 2.00 -1.69 1.35
C PRO A 155 2.46 -1.80 -0.12
N GLY A 156 3.53 -2.53 -0.36
CA GLY A 156 4.01 -2.87 -1.69
C GLY A 156 5.32 -2.20 -2.11
N PRO A 157 5.84 -2.57 -3.27
CA PRO A 157 6.95 -1.89 -3.92
C PRO A 157 6.48 -0.59 -4.60
N ALA A 158 7.44 0.29 -4.95
CA ALA A 158 7.18 1.41 -5.83
C ALA A 158 6.51 0.93 -7.14
N LYS A 159 5.67 1.77 -7.73
CA LYS A 159 4.95 1.53 -9.00
C LYS A 159 3.81 0.50 -8.94
N ARG A 160 3.55 -0.13 -7.79
CA ARG A 160 2.40 -1.04 -7.65
C ARG A 160 1.12 -0.26 -7.41
N LEU A 161 0.04 -0.70 -8.06
CA LEU A 161 -1.30 -0.18 -7.82
C LEU A 161 -1.68 -0.35 -6.35
N VAL A 162 -2.21 0.70 -5.76
CA VAL A 162 -2.84 0.71 -4.43
C VAL A 162 -4.30 1.17 -4.59
N ARG A 163 -5.16 0.70 -3.72
CA ARG A 163 -6.56 1.08 -3.65
C ARG A 163 -6.78 1.91 -2.40
N LEU A 164 -7.55 2.95 -2.54
CA LEU A 164 -7.94 3.80 -1.44
C LEU A 164 -9.44 3.63 -1.17
N ARG A 165 -9.82 3.75 0.06
CA ARG A 165 -11.21 3.89 0.49
C ARG A 165 -11.27 4.79 1.72
N ASP A 166 -12.43 5.29 2.05
CA ASP A 166 -12.64 6.04 3.28
C ASP A 166 -12.26 5.21 4.50
N ALA A 167 -11.69 5.87 5.51
CA ALA A 167 -11.28 5.20 6.72
C ALA A 167 -12.49 4.65 7.48
N VAL A 168 -12.50 3.33 7.70
CA VAL A 168 -13.59 2.66 8.40
C VAL A 168 -13.46 2.83 9.92
N ARG A 169 -12.23 2.96 10.44
CA ARG A 169 -11.91 2.96 11.87
C ARG A 169 -11.55 4.34 12.43
N ALA A 170 -11.62 5.39 11.63
CA ALA A 170 -11.36 6.74 12.13
C ALA A 170 -12.48 7.18 13.07
N GLU A 171 -12.14 7.57 14.29
CA GLU A 171 -13.10 8.09 15.27
C GLU A 171 -13.59 9.47 14.87
N ASN A 172 -12.68 10.33 14.40
CA ASN A 172 -13.00 11.63 13.84
C ASN A 172 -12.79 11.57 12.33
N LYS A 173 -13.85 11.82 11.59
CA LYS A 173 -13.83 11.94 10.12
C LYS A 173 -13.65 13.38 9.66
N ASP A 174 -13.51 14.31 10.60
CA ASP A 174 -13.35 15.71 10.30
C ASP A 174 -11.99 15.97 9.64
N ASN A 175 -11.99 16.86 8.69
CA ASN A 175 -10.77 17.26 8.00
C ASN A 175 -9.87 18.02 8.98
N TYR A 176 -8.66 17.52 9.20
CA TYR A 176 -7.65 18.25 9.94
C TYR A 176 -6.88 19.14 8.97
N PRO A 177 -6.93 20.46 9.14
CA PRO A 177 -6.13 21.35 8.32
C PRO A 177 -4.65 21.04 8.54
N ILE A 178 -3.96 20.69 7.45
CA ILE A 178 -2.53 20.35 7.47
C ILE A 178 -1.81 21.40 6.64
N ASP A 179 -0.95 22.16 7.28
CA ASP A 179 -0.07 23.10 6.59
C ASP A 179 1.32 22.47 6.43
N ILE A 180 1.75 22.29 5.20
CA ILE A 180 3.08 21.76 4.87
C ILE A 180 4.01 22.94 4.65
N THR A 181 4.83 23.22 5.64
CA THR A 181 5.78 24.34 5.62
C THR A 181 6.98 24.09 4.71
N TYR A 182 7.40 22.83 4.58
CA TYR A 182 8.58 22.46 3.79
C TYR A 182 8.53 21.03 3.27
N VAL A 183 8.89 20.87 2.01
CA VAL A 183 9.13 19.57 1.37
C VAL A 183 10.58 19.51 0.91
N SER A 184 11.33 18.52 1.35
CA SER A 184 12.72 18.35 0.95
C SER A 184 12.83 17.78 -0.46
N THR A 185 13.43 18.53 -1.37
CA THR A 185 13.79 18.12 -2.74
C THR A 185 15.26 17.69 -2.86
N ALA A 186 15.98 17.55 -1.72
CA ALA A 186 17.35 17.08 -1.72
C ALA A 186 17.46 15.66 -2.31
N SER A 187 18.53 15.41 -3.06
CA SER A 187 18.79 14.10 -3.67
C SER A 187 18.84 12.99 -2.60
N LYS A 188 18.22 11.87 -2.90
CA LYS A 188 18.30 10.62 -2.13
C LYS A 188 19.14 9.55 -2.85
N GLN A 189 19.78 9.93 -3.96
CA GLN A 189 20.65 9.03 -4.73
C GLN A 189 22.00 8.89 -4.00
N GLY A 190 22.43 7.65 -3.74
CA GLY A 190 23.71 7.38 -3.12
C GLY A 190 23.80 7.62 -1.61
N ALA A 191 22.64 7.65 -0.93
CA ALA A 191 22.56 7.71 0.53
C ALA A 191 22.48 6.30 1.15
#